data_8f62a1cf3d1cd46b30db0c448c9db4c9
#
_entry.id   8f62a1cf3d1cd46b30db0c448c9db4c9
#
_cell.length_a   1.000
_cell.length_b   1.000
_cell.length_c   1.000
_cell.angle_alpha   90.00
_cell.angle_beta   90.00
_cell.angle_gamma   90.00
#
_symmetry.space_group_name_H-M   'P 1'
#
loop_
_entity.id
_entity.type
_entity.pdbx_description
1 polymer ?
#
loop_
_entity_poly.entity_id
_entity_poly.type
_entity_poly.pdbx_seq_one_letter_code
_entity_poly.pdbx_strand_id
1 'polypeptide(L)'
;MQNWFRLLRELFFQTKGQEARVTILRIFIMPTNYTNNSLNQEFCKFLAEPMFVIICKLIFLSIILICSLVGNVLIITVVSLRQELRKTLNFFIVNMAVSDLIIPLVSIPFSLAGIATNSLQWPIRGLPGLISCKISQFLKPASLTVSVQSLLWIALDRFVAVVLPLKANLISSRFRAFAIASTWVVAVLINSTDLYTTKLVEVGGNFYCIKENSILRNSFGYGRVVLLTIAPLLLVTILYFAIAVTLRRQNKTLRCTAVKEHSQRKTKAIRMSLCIIVTFNLCTLVYTILTIASLQSEAPNLSCFVNNVLWFLALLGMYLCSVVNPFICFTFVKSYRRGVREIFTGRNYGGGREDLENNKHGS
;
A
#
# COMPACT_ATOMS: atom_id res chain seq x y z
N MET A 1 -29.51 3.34 -42.42
CA MET A 1 -28.42 4.25 -42.80
C MET A 1 -28.37 5.52 -41.95
N GLN A 2 -29.49 6.18 -41.62
CA GLN A 2 -29.48 7.41 -40.78
C GLN A 2 -28.94 7.21 -39.36
N ASN A 3 -29.17 6.07 -38.73
CA ASN A 3 -28.63 5.80 -37.35
C ASN A 3 -27.11 5.60 -37.33
N TRP A 4 -26.50 5.11 -38.38
CA TRP A 4 -25.06 4.99 -38.53
C TRP A 4 -24.38 6.35 -38.71
N PHE A 5 -24.99 7.28 -39.43
CA PHE A 5 -24.46 8.64 -39.57
C PHE A 5 -24.58 9.44 -38.28
N ARG A 6 -25.61 9.18 -37.47
CA ARG A 6 -25.74 9.81 -36.13
C ARG A 6 -24.67 9.29 -35.17
N LEU A 7 -24.43 7.98 -35.13
CA LEU A 7 -23.38 7.33 -34.32
C LEU A 7 -21.98 7.80 -34.74
N LEU A 8 -21.70 7.87 -36.03
CA LEU A 8 -20.43 8.40 -36.55
C LEU A 8 -20.27 9.88 -36.24
N ARG A 9 -21.34 10.67 -36.26
CA ARG A 9 -21.30 12.09 -35.89
C ARG A 9 -21.02 12.28 -34.40
N GLU A 10 -21.61 11.49 -33.55
CA GLU A 10 -21.34 11.53 -32.12
C GLU A 10 -19.91 11.05 -31.79
N LEU A 11 -19.43 10.01 -32.44
CA LEU A 11 -18.04 9.56 -32.35
C LEU A 11 -17.03 10.63 -32.85
N PHE A 12 -17.38 11.30 -33.98
CA PHE A 12 -16.53 12.37 -34.52
C PHE A 12 -16.53 13.65 -33.68
N PHE A 13 -17.65 13.96 -33.00
CA PHE A 13 -17.70 15.07 -32.03
C PHE A 13 -16.97 14.75 -30.74
N GLN A 14 -17.01 13.50 -30.28
CA GLN A 14 -16.17 13.05 -29.13
C GLN A 14 -14.68 13.12 -29.47
N THR A 15 -14.26 12.66 -30.65
CA THR A 15 -12.86 12.72 -31.08
C THR A 15 -12.35 14.15 -31.28
N LYS A 16 -13.15 15.04 -31.90
CA LYS A 16 -12.76 16.47 -32.01
C LYS A 16 -12.66 17.17 -30.66
N GLY A 17 -13.53 16.83 -29.71
CA GLY A 17 -13.43 17.35 -28.35
C GLY A 17 -12.18 16.83 -27.62
N GLN A 18 -11.75 15.61 -27.88
CA GLN A 18 -10.52 15.05 -27.34
C GLN A 18 -9.27 15.67 -27.97
N GLU A 19 -9.23 15.85 -29.30
CA GLU A 19 -8.10 16.53 -29.97
C GLU A 19 -7.95 17.99 -29.52
N ALA A 20 -9.06 18.71 -29.37
CA ALA A 20 -9.03 20.07 -28.84
C ALA A 20 -8.53 20.11 -27.38
N ARG A 21 -8.96 19.18 -26.54
CA ARG A 21 -8.49 19.05 -25.14
C ARG A 21 -7.01 18.73 -25.08
N VAL A 22 -6.53 17.85 -25.95
CA VAL A 22 -5.11 17.49 -26.06
C VAL A 22 -4.27 18.65 -26.55
N THR A 23 -4.76 19.40 -27.52
CA THR A 23 -4.08 20.59 -28.05
C THR A 23 -4.00 21.69 -27.00
N ILE A 24 -5.06 21.91 -26.22
CA ILE A 24 -5.10 22.88 -25.11
C ILE A 24 -4.16 22.45 -23.98
N LEU A 25 -4.13 21.16 -23.61
CA LEU A 25 -3.19 20.60 -22.64
C LEU A 25 -1.75 20.73 -23.14
N ARG A 26 -1.51 20.56 -24.44
CA ARG A 26 -0.20 20.74 -25.07
C ARG A 26 0.31 22.17 -24.96
N ILE A 27 -0.57 23.17 -25.11
CA ILE A 27 -0.24 24.59 -25.11
C ILE A 27 -0.07 25.16 -23.70
N PHE A 28 -0.91 24.72 -22.73
CA PHE A 28 -0.98 25.35 -21.41
C PHE A 28 -0.24 24.64 -20.28
N ILE A 29 0.02 23.33 -20.38
CA ILE A 29 0.57 22.52 -19.28
C ILE A 29 2.04 22.17 -19.49
N MET A 30 2.60 22.35 -20.68
CA MET A 30 3.95 21.89 -21.01
C MET A 30 4.94 23.03 -21.24
N PRO A 31 6.02 23.08 -20.44
CA PRO A 31 7.18 23.89 -20.81
C PRO A 31 7.82 23.33 -22.10
N THR A 32 8.41 24.21 -22.89
CA THR A 32 8.96 24.02 -24.26
C THR A 32 10.06 22.95 -24.42
N ASN A 33 10.43 22.23 -23.36
CA ASN A 33 11.53 21.24 -23.34
C ASN A 33 11.06 19.77 -23.15
N TYR A 34 9.82 19.45 -23.46
CA TYR A 34 9.33 18.07 -23.37
C TYR A 34 9.74 17.24 -24.59
N THR A 35 10.36 16.09 -24.35
CA THR A 35 10.66 15.12 -25.41
C THR A 35 9.36 14.48 -25.93
N ASN A 36 9.32 14.11 -27.22
CA ASN A 36 8.15 13.50 -27.86
C ASN A 36 7.61 12.26 -27.13
N ASN A 37 8.44 11.54 -26.37
CA ASN A 37 8.05 10.34 -25.63
C ASN A 37 7.24 10.62 -24.37
N SER A 38 7.56 11.70 -23.64
CA SER A 38 6.78 12.12 -22.45
C SER A 38 5.41 12.67 -22.83
N LEU A 39 5.31 13.33 -23.98
CA LEU A 39 4.06 13.78 -24.58
C LEU A 39 3.10 12.63 -24.93
N ASN A 40 3.63 11.58 -25.53
CA ASN A 40 2.84 10.40 -25.89
C ASN A 40 2.31 9.66 -24.68
N GLN A 41 3.06 9.58 -23.59
CA GLN A 41 2.61 8.91 -22.36
C GLN A 41 1.47 9.65 -21.65
N GLU A 42 1.50 10.99 -21.61
CA GLU A 42 0.39 11.75 -21.05
C GLU A 42 -0.84 11.73 -21.95
N PHE A 43 -0.64 11.75 -23.28
CA PHE A 43 -1.71 11.59 -24.26
C PHE A 43 -2.47 10.27 -24.10
N CYS A 44 -1.76 9.18 -23.80
CA CYS A 44 -2.35 7.86 -23.61
C CYS A 44 -3.34 7.78 -22.43
N LYS A 45 -3.16 8.60 -21.40
CA LYS A 45 -4.07 8.66 -20.25
C LYS A 45 -5.47 9.22 -20.60
N PHE A 46 -5.58 9.94 -21.70
CA PHE A 46 -6.83 10.55 -22.17
C PHE A 46 -7.61 9.70 -23.18
N LEU A 47 -7.04 8.58 -23.65
CA LEU A 47 -7.77 7.69 -24.54
C LEU A 47 -8.88 6.94 -23.78
N ALA A 48 -10.09 6.99 -24.34
CA ALA A 48 -11.23 6.25 -23.81
C ALA A 48 -10.95 4.74 -23.84
N GLU A 49 -11.11 4.09 -22.71
CA GLU A 49 -10.95 2.64 -22.58
C GLU A 49 -12.25 1.92 -22.99
N PRO A 50 -12.16 0.68 -23.52
CA PRO A 50 -13.34 -0.13 -23.77
C PRO A 50 -14.16 -0.37 -22.51
N MET A 51 -15.49 -0.35 -22.62
CA MET A 51 -16.41 -0.50 -21.48
C MET A 51 -16.13 -1.76 -20.64
N PHE A 52 -15.78 -2.87 -21.29
CA PHE A 52 -15.41 -4.11 -20.61
C PHE A 52 -14.22 -3.91 -19.65
N VAL A 53 -13.18 -3.19 -20.07
CA VAL A 53 -11.99 -2.91 -19.25
C VAL A 53 -12.36 -2.05 -18.05
N ILE A 54 -13.20 -1.03 -18.25
CA ILE A 54 -13.72 -0.17 -17.18
C ILE A 54 -14.46 -1.00 -16.13
N ILE A 55 -15.38 -1.87 -16.57
CA ILE A 55 -16.16 -2.73 -15.67
C ILE A 55 -15.24 -3.65 -14.87
N CYS A 56 -14.27 -4.29 -15.50
CA CYS A 56 -13.30 -5.12 -14.81
C CYS A 56 -12.51 -4.34 -13.74
N LYS A 57 -12.01 -3.15 -14.08
CA LYS A 57 -11.30 -2.27 -13.15
C LYS A 57 -12.17 -1.88 -11.95
N LEU A 58 -13.42 -1.52 -12.17
CA LEU A 58 -14.38 -1.17 -11.12
C LEU A 58 -14.65 -2.34 -10.18
N ILE A 59 -14.86 -3.54 -10.72
CA ILE A 59 -15.09 -4.75 -9.91
C ILE A 59 -13.88 -5.04 -9.04
N PHE A 60 -12.67 -5.09 -9.61
CA PHE A 60 -11.44 -5.37 -8.86
C PHE A 60 -11.20 -4.35 -7.74
N LEU A 61 -11.34 -3.05 -8.03
CA LEU A 61 -11.14 -2.02 -7.01
C LEU A 61 -12.21 -2.05 -5.92
N SER A 62 -13.46 -2.39 -6.25
CA SER A 62 -14.53 -2.55 -5.26
C SER A 62 -14.27 -3.72 -4.32
N ILE A 63 -13.78 -4.85 -4.83
CA ILE A 63 -13.38 -6.00 -4.01
C ILE A 63 -12.22 -5.61 -3.07
N ILE A 64 -11.20 -4.93 -3.59
CA ILE A 64 -10.06 -4.46 -2.79
C ILE A 64 -10.51 -3.48 -1.70
N LEU A 65 -11.41 -2.54 -2.03
CA LEU A 65 -11.99 -1.60 -1.08
C LEU A 65 -12.60 -2.34 0.12
N ILE A 66 -13.49 -3.29 -0.14
CA ILE A 66 -14.20 -4.04 0.89
C ILE A 66 -13.22 -4.91 1.71
N CYS A 67 -12.36 -5.67 1.03
CA CYS A 67 -11.40 -6.56 1.69
C CYS A 67 -10.39 -5.78 2.56
N SER A 68 -9.92 -4.62 2.07
CA SER A 68 -9.00 -3.78 2.83
C SER A 68 -9.68 -3.16 4.06
N LEU A 69 -10.88 -2.59 3.92
CA LEU A 69 -11.63 -2.03 5.05
C LEU A 69 -11.90 -3.09 6.11
N VAL A 70 -12.56 -4.18 5.72
CA VAL A 70 -12.97 -5.23 6.66
C VAL A 70 -11.75 -5.89 7.30
N GLY A 71 -10.74 -6.24 6.50
CA GLY A 71 -9.54 -6.93 6.99
C GLY A 71 -8.76 -6.11 8.01
N ASN A 72 -8.50 -4.83 7.72
CA ASN A 72 -7.72 -3.98 8.61
C ASN A 72 -8.49 -3.58 9.87
N VAL A 73 -9.80 -3.30 9.78
CA VAL A 73 -10.64 -3.07 10.95
C VAL A 73 -10.68 -4.31 11.85
N LEU A 74 -10.82 -5.51 11.30
CA LEU A 74 -10.79 -6.75 12.08
C LEU A 74 -9.45 -6.97 12.78
N ILE A 75 -8.30 -6.67 12.15
CA ILE A 75 -6.99 -6.74 12.81
C ILE A 75 -6.94 -5.83 14.03
N ILE A 76 -7.30 -4.55 13.84
CA ILE A 76 -7.28 -3.56 14.92
C ILE A 76 -8.18 -4.02 16.06
N THR A 77 -9.40 -4.44 15.75
CA THR A 77 -10.39 -4.88 16.75
C THR A 77 -9.91 -6.10 17.52
N VAL A 78 -9.42 -7.15 16.83
CA VAL A 78 -8.95 -8.39 17.48
C VAL A 78 -7.76 -8.12 18.40
N VAL A 79 -6.78 -7.30 17.98
CA VAL A 79 -5.62 -6.98 18.85
C VAL A 79 -6.02 -6.09 20.02
N SER A 80 -6.96 -5.17 19.84
CA SER A 80 -7.47 -4.31 20.91
C SER A 80 -8.21 -5.10 21.97
N LEU A 81 -9.00 -6.09 21.58
CA LEU A 81 -9.84 -6.88 22.49
C LEU A 81 -9.06 -8.02 23.19
N ARG A 82 -8.01 -8.57 22.54
CA ARG A 82 -7.27 -9.72 23.08
C ARG A 82 -5.94 -9.33 23.70
N GLN A 83 -5.84 -9.43 25.03
CA GLN A 83 -4.60 -9.13 25.78
C GLN A 83 -3.43 -10.04 25.35
N GLU A 84 -3.68 -11.31 25.04
CA GLU A 84 -2.67 -12.27 24.58
C GLU A 84 -1.97 -11.84 23.26
N LEU A 85 -2.62 -11.00 22.46
CA LEU A 85 -2.08 -10.44 21.22
C LEU A 85 -1.34 -9.10 21.41
N ARG A 86 -1.32 -8.51 22.60
CA ARG A 86 -0.64 -7.23 22.86
C ARG A 86 0.88 -7.41 22.99
N LYS A 87 1.50 -8.00 21.96
CA LYS A 87 2.95 -8.20 21.82
C LYS A 87 3.54 -7.16 20.87
N THR A 88 4.83 -6.86 20.98
CA THR A 88 5.52 -5.85 20.15
C THR A 88 5.25 -6.00 18.66
N LEU A 89 5.37 -7.22 18.12
CA LEU A 89 5.06 -7.53 16.73
C LEU A 89 3.65 -7.05 16.31
N ASN A 90 2.64 -7.34 17.12
CA ASN A 90 1.25 -7.06 16.77
C ASN A 90 0.94 -5.56 16.84
N PHE A 91 1.68 -4.77 17.62
CA PHE A 91 1.54 -3.31 17.59
C PHE A 91 2.02 -2.71 16.25
N PHE A 92 3.09 -3.26 15.66
CA PHE A 92 3.50 -2.85 14.31
C PHE A 92 2.53 -3.32 13.24
N ILE A 93 1.90 -4.50 13.41
CA ILE A 93 0.83 -4.97 12.51
C ILE A 93 -0.39 -4.03 12.62
N VAL A 94 -0.76 -3.59 13.81
CA VAL A 94 -1.84 -2.59 13.98
C VAL A 94 -1.46 -1.25 13.35
N ASN A 95 -0.21 -0.79 13.52
CA ASN A 95 0.28 0.42 12.86
C ASN A 95 0.16 0.35 11.33
N MET A 96 0.52 -0.80 10.75
CA MET A 96 0.29 -1.07 9.32
C MET A 96 -1.20 -1.05 8.98
N ALA A 97 -2.04 -1.73 9.76
CA ALA A 97 -3.48 -1.77 9.52
C ALA A 97 -4.12 -0.37 9.57
N VAL A 98 -3.69 0.50 10.48
CA VAL A 98 -4.13 1.90 10.55
C VAL A 98 -3.70 2.67 9.29
N SER A 99 -2.45 2.53 8.86
CA SER A 99 -1.98 3.19 7.63
C SER A 99 -2.65 2.62 6.38
N ASP A 100 -2.92 1.32 6.34
CA ASP A 100 -3.54 0.64 5.21
C ASP A 100 -5.04 1.03 5.03
N LEU A 101 -5.71 1.52 6.09
CA LEU A 101 -7.07 2.09 5.99
C LEU A 101 -7.12 3.41 5.22
N ILE A 102 -6.00 4.12 5.06
CA ILE A 102 -5.92 5.34 4.25
C ILE A 102 -6.26 5.03 2.77
N ILE A 103 -5.81 3.89 2.27
CA ILE A 103 -6.02 3.47 0.88
C ILE A 103 -7.52 3.34 0.54
N PRO A 104 -8.32 2.52 1.25
CA PRO A 104 -9.74 2.38 0.96
C PRO A 104 -10.56 3.62 1.30
N LEU A 105 -10.16 4.42 2.28
CA LEU A 105 -10.94 5.59 2.69
C LEU A 105 -10.69 6.81 1.79
N VAL A 106 -9.48 6.96 1.25
CA VAL A 106 -9.10 8.16 0.49
C VAL A 106 -8.80 7.84 -0.97
N SER A 107 -7.91 6.88 -1.25
CA SER A 107 -7.37 6.70 -2.60
C SER A 107 -8.31 5.94 -3.53
N ILE A 108 -8.92 4.85 -3.07
CA ILE A 108 -9.79 4.01 -3.92
C ILE A 108 -11.06 4.77 -4.35
N PRO A 109 -11.77 5.54 -3.51
CA PRO A 109 -12.96 6.28 -3.95
C PRO A 109 -12.69 7.24 -5.11
N PHE A 110 -11.57 8.00 -5.07
CA PHE A 110 -11.19 8.87 -6.19
C PHE A 110 -10.81 8.08 -7.45
N SER A 111 -10.15 6.93 -7.29
CA SER A 111 -9.82 6.06 -8.43
C SER A 111 -11.07 5.46 -9.05
N LEU A 112 -12.05 5.02 -8.26
CA LEU A 112 -13.34 4.50 -8.73
C LEU A 112 -14.11 5.59 -9.49
N ALA A 113 -14.18 6.81 -8.95
CA ALA A 113 -14.85 7.92 -9.61
C ALA A 113 -14.22 8.24 -10.98
N GLY A 114 -12.88 8.32 -11.06
CA GLY A 114 -12.18 8.56 -12.32
C GLY A 114 -12.38 7.46 -13.35
N ILE A 115 -12.36 6.19 -12.95
CA ILE A 115 -12.58 5.04 -13.83
C ILE A 115 -14.04 4.98 -14.29
N ALA A 116 -15.02 5.19 -13.39
CA ALA A 116 -16.44 5.13 -13.70
C ALA A 116 -16.86 6.22 -14.71
N THR A 117 -16.26 7.39 -14.63
CA THR A 117 -16.50 8.49 -15.55
C THR A 117 -15.65 8.42 -16.81
N ASN A 118 -14.76 7.42 -16.90
CA ASN A 118 -13.72 7.32 -17.94
C ASN A 118 -13.01 8.66 -18.19
N SER A 119 -12.71 9.35 -17.10
CA SER A 119 -12.17 10.71 -17.10
C SER A 119 -11.11 10.90 -16.01
N LEU A 120 -10.10 11.69 -16.31
CA LEU A 120 -9.11 12.12 -15.31
C LEU A 120 -9.54 13.40 -14.56
N GLN A 121 -10.77 13.85 -14.77
CA GLN A 121 -11.30 15.03 -14.09
C GLN A 121 -11.38 14.81 -12.59
N TRP A 122 -10.93 15.81 -11.84
CA TRP A 122 -11.07 15.80 -10.39
C TRP A 122 -12.52 16.17 -10.01
N PRO A 123 -13.21 15.36 -9.23
CA PRO A 123 -14.64 15.55 -9.02
C PRO A 123 -15.00 16.77 -8.15
N ILE A 124 -14.05 17.30 -7.40
CA ILE A 124 -14.26 18.40 -6.46
C ILE A 124 -13.61 19.67 -7.01
N ARG A 125 -14.33 20.81 -6.94
CA ARG A 125 -13.90 22.10 -7.48
C ARG A 125 -13.43 23.06 -6.40
N GLY A 126 -12.72 24.13 -6.81
CA GLY A 126 -12.30 25.22 -5.94
C GLY A 126 -11.32 24.80 -4.83
N LEU A 127 -11.35 25.51 -3.70
CA LEU A 127 -10.43 25.25 -2.58
C LEU A 127 -10.57 23.84 -1.98
N PRO A 128 -11.77 23.28 -1.74
CA PRO A 128 -11.91 21.89 -1.31
C PRO A 128 -11.32 20.89 -2.32
N GLY A 129 -11.43 21.18 -3.62
CA GLY A 129 -10.83 20.39 -4.68
C GLY A 129 -9.31 20.40 -4.61
N LEU A 130 -8.69 21.54 -4.40
CA LEU A 130 -7.23 21.67 -4.22
C LEU A 130 -6.76 20.89 -2.99
N ILE A 131 -7.45 21.04 -1.86
CA ILE A 131 -7.10 20.36 -0.61
C ILE A 131 -7.22 18.84 -0.78
N SER A 132 -8.35 18.35 -1.30
CA SER A 132 -8.58 16.91 -1.49
C SER A 132 -7.61 16.30 -2.51
N CYS A 133 -7.26 17.02 -3.58
CA CYS A 133 -6.25 16.62 -4.55
C CYS A 133 -4.88 16.44 -3.87
N LYS A 134 -4.38 17.47 -3.16
CA LYS A 134 -3.09 17.42 -2.45
C LYS A 134 -3.05 16.31 -1.39
N ILE A 135 -4.08 16.23 -0.56
CA ILE A 135 -4.18 15.22 0.50
C ILE A 135 -4.20 13.80 -0.09
N SER A 136 -4.99 13.55 -1.13
CA SER A 136 -5.06 12.23 -1.76
C SER A 136 -3.71 11.80 -2.35
N GLN A 137 -3.01 12.71 -3.03
CA GLN A 137 -1.70 12.43 -3.63
C GLN A 137 -0.57 12.27 -2.60
N PHE A 138 -0.71 12.90 -1.43
CA PHE A 138 0.21 12.78 -0.31
C PHE A 138 -0.03 11.51 0.52
N LEU A 139 -1.28 11.24 0.91
CA LEU A 139 -1.61 10.14 1.82
C LEU A 139 -1.35 8.76 1.22
N LYS A 140 -1.53 8.59 -0.09
CA LYS A 140 -1.28 7.32 -0.78
C LYS A 140 0.16 6.82 -0.59
N PRO A 141 1.21 7.56 -0.97
CA PRO A 141 2.58 7.14 -0.75
C PRO A 141 2.99 7.20 0.73
N ALA A 142 2.39 8.07 1.54
CA ALA A 142 2.63 8.12 2.97
C ALA A 142 2.20 6.82 3.67
N SER A 143 1.02 6.28 3.37
CA SER A 143 0.57 4.98 3.85
C SER A 143 1.58 3.88 3.51
N LEU A 144 2.03 3.82 2.27
CA LEU A 144 3.04 2.85 1.82
C LEU A 144 4.35 2.98 2.62
N THR A 145 4.78 4.21 2.90
CA THR A 145 5.99 4.49 3.68
C THR A 145 5.86 3.99 5.12
N VAL A 146 4.72 4.23 5.78
CA VAL A 146 4.45 3.71 7.13
C VAL A 146 4.48 2.19 7.15
N SER A 147 3.89 1.53 6.14
CA SER A 147 3.88 0.07 6.03
C SER A 147 5.30 -0.49 5.85
N VAL A 148 6.12 0.09 4.96
CA VAL A 148 7.54 -0.32 4.78
C VAL A 148 8.33 -0.17 6.06
N GLN A 149 8.21 0.97 6.75
CA GLN A 149 8.92 1.22 8.01
C GLN A 149 8.47 0.26 9.11
N SER A 150 7.17 -0.06 9.17
CA SER A 150 6.64 -1.05 10.11
C SER A 150 7.21 -2.45 9.85
N LEU A 151 7.37 -2.85 8.57
CA LEU A 151 8.01 -4.11 8.19
C LEU A 151 9.48 -4.17 8.64
N LEU A 152 10.22 -3.06 8.55
CA LEU A 152 11.59 -2.97 9.07
C LEU A 152 11.63 -3.16 10.59
N TRP A 153 10.74 -2.52 11.32
CA TRP A 153 10.64 -2.69 12.77
C TRP A 153 10.25 -4.11 13.16
N ILE A 154 9.36 -4.77 12.40
CA ILE A 154 9.01 -6.18 12.57
C ILE A 154 10.26 -7.06 12.35
N ALA A 155 11.05 -6.81 11.31
CA ALA A 155 12.26 -7.57 11.02
C ALA A 155 13.31 -7.39 12.14
N LEU A 156 13.49 -6.17 12.64
CA LEU A 156 14.38 -5.85 13.76
C LEU A 156 13.93 -6.53 15.05
N ASP A 157 12.64 -6.48 15.38
CA ASP A 157 12.07 -7.17 16.55
C ASP A 157 12.33 -8.69 16.48
N ARG A 158 12.15 -9.29 15.32
CA ARG A 158 12.45 -10.72 15.10
C ARG A 158 13.93 -11.03 15.19
N PHE A 159 14.79 -10.18 14.65
CA PHE A 159 16.23 -10.31 14.75
C PHE A 159 16.70 -10.27 16.22
N VAL A 160 16.27 -9.27 16.99
CA VAL A 160 16.61 -9.17 18.41
C VAL A 160 16.10 -10.39 19.19
N ALA A 161 14.88 -10.82 18.96
CA ALA A 161 14.30 -11.97 19.68
C ALA A 161 15.01 -13.32 19.39
N VAL A 162 15.65 -13.48 18.23
CA VAL A 162 16.27 -14.74 17.81
C VAL A 162 17.78 -14.72 17.92
N VAL A 163 18.43 -13.63 17.47
CA VAL A 163 19.90 -13.53 17.40
C VAL A 163 20.49 -12.96 18.70
N LEU A 164 19.75 -12.05 19.36
CA LEU A 164 20.20 -11.36 20.58
C LEU A 164 19.22 -11.56 21.76
N PRO A 165 18.89 -12.81 22.17
CA PRO A 165 17.81 -13.07 23.12
C PRO A 165 18.02 -12.41 24.49
N LEU A 166 19.26 -12.20 24.92
CA LEU A 166 19.60 -11.52 26.18
C LEU A 166 19.28 -10.01 26.13
N LYS A 167 19.21 -9.42 24.92
CA LYS A 167 18.87 -8.02 24.71
C LYS A 167 17.39 -7.79 24.38
N ALA A 168 16.55 -8.84 24.36
CA ALA A 168 15.13 -8.74 24.03
C ALA A 168 14.35 -7.79 24.97
N ASN A 169 14.81 -7.68 26.24
CA ASN A 169 14.22 -6.77 27.23
C ASN A 169 14.46 -5.28 26.94
N LEU A 170 15.36 -4.93 26.01
CA LEU A 170 15.62 -3.53 25.61
C LEU A 170 14.43 -2.94 24.81
N ILE A 171 13.57 -3.77 24.23
CA ILE A 171 12.39 -3.30 23.50
C ILE A 171 11.27 -2.95 24.50
N SER A 172 11.46 -1.83 25.18
CA SER A 172 10.49 -1.28 26.13
C SER A 172 9.23 -0.74 25.42
N SER A 173 8.17 -0.50 26.22
CA SER A 173 6.96 0.15 25.68
C SER A 173 7.23 1.57 25.14
N ARG A 174 8.16 2.30 25.77
CA ARG A 174 8.57 3.64 25.33
C ARG A 174 9.32 3.57 23.99
N PHE A 175 10.23 2.62 23.83
CA PHE A 175 10.94 2.40 22.58
C PHE A 175 9.98 2.04 21.45
N ARG A 176 9.01 1.17 21.69
CA ARG A 176 7.99 0.80 20.72
C ARG A 176 7.11 1.99 20.29
N ALA A 177 6.68 2.83 21.23
CA ALA A 177 5.92 4.05 20.92
C ALA A 177 6.75 5.02 20.07
N PHE A 178 8.03 5.20 20.41
CA PHE A 178 8.96 5.99 19.60
C PHE A 178 9.11 5.41 18.17
N ALA A 179 9.32 4.11 18.06
CA ALA A 179 9.45 3.43 16.77
C ALA A 179 8.20 3.60 15.90
N ILE A 180 6.98 3.49 16.47
CA ILE A 180 5.73 3.74 15.76
C ILE A 180 5.64 5.20 15.33
N ALA A 181 5.89 6.15 16.24
CA ALA A 181 5.85 7.58 15.91
C ALA A 181 6.86 7.93 14.79
N SER A 182 8.05 7.33 14.81
CA SER A 182 9.07 7.55 13.78
C SER A 182 8.60 7.13 12.38
N THR A 183 7.76 6.08 12.26
CA THR A 183 7.22 5.67 10.94
C THR A 183 6.37 6.77 10.30
N TRP A 184 5.57 7.47 11.10
CA TRP A 184 4.72 8.57 10.62
C TRP A 184 5.53 9.83 10.32
N VAL A 185 6.51 10.18 11.17
CA VAL A 185 7.40 11.32 10.94
C VAL A 185 8.18 11.12 9.63
N VAL A 186 8.78 9.96 9.44
CA VAL A 186 9.50 9.62 8.20
C VAL A 186 8.57 9.66 6.99
N ALA A 187 7.32 9.14 7.12
CA ALA A 187 6.35 9.18 6.06
C ALA A 187 5.98 10.62 5.65
N VAL A 188 5.78 11.51 6.62
CA VAL A 188 5.50 12.92 6.36
C VAL A 188 6.70 13.59 5.67
N LEU A 189 7.90 13.43 6.20
CA LEU A 189 9.11 14.07 5.66
C LEU A 189 9.39 13.63 4.23
N ILE A 190 9.39 12.32 3.95
CA ILE A 190 9.72 11.80 2.61
C ILE A 190 8.66 12.17 1.57
N ASN A 191 7.38 12.25 1.96
CA ASN A 191 6.30 12.50 1.01
C ASN A 191 5.81 13.96 0.99
N SER A 192 6.37 14.87 1.79
CA SER A 192 6.00 16.29 1.84
C SER A 192 6.14 16.98 0.48
N THR A 193 7.10 16.55 -0.36
CA THR A 193 7.29 17.05 -1.73
C THR A 193 6.04 16.87 -2.60
N ASP A 194 5.21 15.85 -2.33
CA ASP A 194 3.97 15.63 -3.06
C ASP A 194 2.92 16.72 -2.78
N LEU A 195 2.94 17.33 -1.59
CA LEU A 195 2.07 18.48 -1.27
C LEU A 195 2.46 19.75 -2.07
N TYR A 196 3.75 19.90 -2.33
CA TYR A 196 4.25 21.04 -3.10
C TYR A 196 4.07 20.85 -4.61
N THR A 197 4.41 19.67 -5.14
CA THR A 197 4.39 19.39 -6.58
C THR A 197 2.98 19.09 -7.12
N THR A 198 1.99 18.81 -6.25
CA THR A 198 0.61 18.54 -6.68
C THR A 198 -0.16 19.85 -6.85
N LYS A 199 -0.80 20.01 -8.01
CA LYS A 199 -1.63 21.17 -8.37
C LYS A 199 -2.99 20.72 -8.88
N LEU A 200 -4.00 21.54 -8.60
CA LEU A 200 -5.31 21.45 -9.25
C LEU A 200 -5.35 22.48 -10.37
N VAL A 201 -5.45 22.01 -11.61
CA VAL A 201 -5.44 22.87 -12.80
C VAL A 201 -6.81 22.84 -13.45
N GLU A 202 -7.32 23.99 -13.82
CA GLU A 202 -8.56 24.15 -14.57
C GLU A 202 -8.26 24.26 -16.06
N VAL A 203 -8.89 23.37 -16.86
CA VAL A 203 -8.78 23.37 -18.32
C VAL A 203 -10.16 23.17 -18.91
N GLY A 204 -10.66 24.16 -19.68
CA GLY A 204 -11.96 24.09 -20.33
C GLY A 204 -13.14 23.89 -19.36
N GLY A 205 -13.10 24.50 -18.17
CA GLY A 205 -14.10 24.37 -17.12
C GLY A 205 -14.07 23.06 -16.32
N ASN A 206 -13.09 22.19 -16.60
CA ASN A 206 -12.85 20.94 -15.86
C ASN A 206 -11.57 21.03 -15.03
N PHE A 207 -11.57 20.37 -13.88
CA PHE A 207 -10.45 20.37 -12.95
C PHE A 207 -9.66 19.06 -13.05
N TYR A 208 -8.33 19.16 -13.02
CA TYR A 208 -7.41 18.03 -13.10
C TYR A 208 -6.40 18.09 -11.96
N CYS A 209 -6.27 16.98 -11.23
CA CYS A 209 -5.27 16.83 -10.17
C CYS A 209 -3.98 16.27 -10.77
N ILE A 210 -3.00 17.12 -10.98
CA ILE A 210 -1.74 16.77 -11.66
C ILE A 210 -0.54 16.96 -10.75
N LYS A 211 0.53 16.18 -11.01
CA LYS A 211 1.85 16.40 -10.41
C LYS A 211 2.71 17.16 -11.41
N GLU A 212 3.17 18.35 -11.01
CA GLU A 212 4.08 19.15 -11.82
C GLU A 212 5.40 18.42 -12.03
N ASN A 213 5.90 18.48 -13.28
CA ASN A 213 7.17 17.86 -13.62
C ASN A 213 8.29 18.90 -13.30
N SER A 214 8.92 18.75 -12.15
CA SER A 214 10.00 19.62 -11.70
C SER A 214 11.30 18.84 -11.49
N ILE A 215 12.45 19.52 -11.59
CA ILE A 215 13.77 18.96 -11.23
C ILE A 215 13.72 18.34 -9.83
N LEU A 216 12.99 18.99 -8.91
CA LEU A 216 12.74 18.48 -7.57
C LEU A 216 12.10 17.10 -7.60
N ARG A 217 11.09 16.87 -8.44
CA ARG A 217 10.40 15.58 -8.56
C ARG A 217 11.36 14.46 -8.97
N ASN A 218 12.24 14.72 -9.94
CA ASN A 218 13.17 13.71 -10.45
C ASN A 218 14.25 13.37 -9.41
N SER A 219 14.89 14.37 -8.82
CA SER A 219 15.93 14.16 -7.80
C SER A 219 15.39 13.46 -6.55
N PHE A 220 14.25 13.91 -6.02
CA PHE A 220 13.60 13.24 -4.89
C PHE A 220 12.95 11.89 -5.27
N GLY A 221 12.55 11.71 -6.54
CA GLY A 221 11.98 10.45 -7.03
C GLY A 221 12.95 9.29 -6.90
N TYR A 222 14.20 9.45 -7.35
CA TYR A 222 15.24 8.42 -7.17
C TYR A 222 15.56 8.18 -5.69
N GLY A 223 15.70 9.25 -4.89
CA GLY A 223 15.90 9.13 -3.44
C GLY A 223 14.79 8.33 -2.76
N ARG A 224 13.54 8.56 -3.14
CA ARG A 224 12.38 7.80 -2.62
C ARG A 224 12.45 6.31 -2.99
N VAL A 225 12.77 5.97 -4.24
CA VAL A 225 12.92 4.57 -4.66
C VAL A 225 14.03 3.89 -3.86
N VAL A 226 15.17 4.54 -3.68
CA VAL A 226 16.27 3.98 -2.88
C VAL A 226 15.84 3.81 -1.43
N LEU A 227 15.29 4.83 -0.79
CA LEU A 227 14.95 4.83 0.64
C LEU A 227 13.74 3.95 0.98
N LEU A 228 12.75 3.84 0.08
CA LEU A 228 11.50 3.12 0.37
C LEU A 228 11.47 1.70 -0.21
N THR A 229 12.34 1.37 -1.16
CA THR A 229 12.31 0.05 -1.80
C THR A 229 13.66 -0.65 -1.66
N ILE A 230 14.75 -0.08 -2.17
CA ILE A 230 16.04 -0.76 -2.26
C ILE A 230 16.66 -0.95 -0.87
N ALA A 231 16.82 0.12 -0.10
CA ALA A 231 17.46 0.05 1.22
C ALA A 231 16.69 -0.82 2.23
N PRO A 232 15.34 -0.71 2.36
CA PRO A 232 14.57 -1.61 3.20
C PRO A 232 14.68 -3.06 2.79
N LEU A 233 14.63 -3.36 1.49
CA LEU A 233 14.74 -4.73 0.98
C LEU A 233 16.10 -5.36 1.32
N LEU A 234 17.19 -4.62 1.12
CA LEU A 234 18.54 -5.06 1.47
C LEU A 234 18.66 -5.32 2.97
N LEU A 235 18.23 -4.36 3.81
CA LEU A 235 18.31 -4.49 5.25
C LEU A 235 17.49 -5.69 5.77
N VAL A 236 16.26 -5.83 5.30
CA VAL A 236 15.40 -6.96 5.65
C VAL A 236 16.04 -8.28 5.22
N THR A 237 16.62 -8.36 4.01
CA THR A 237 17.30 -9.56 3.53
C THR A 237 18.47 -9.96 4.44
N ILE A 238 19.30 -8.99 4.86
CA ILE A 238 20.42 -9.23 5.77
C ILE A 238 19.91 -9.72 7.14
N LEU A 239 18.88 -9.08 7.70
CA LEU A 239 18.31 -9.48 8.99
C LEU A 239 17.75 -10.91 8.96
N TYR A 240 16.99 -11.26 7.92
CA TYR A 240 16.43 -12.62 7.81
C TYR A 240 17.45 -13.67 7.46
N PHE A 241 18.50 -13.34 6.72
CA PHE A 241 19.64 -14.22 6.53
C PHE A 241 20.30 -14.56 7.88
N ALA A 242 20.59 -13.55 8.70
CA ALA A 242 21.16 -13.74 10.05
C ALA A 242 20.25 -14.59 10.95
N ILE A 243 18.93 -14.32 10.93
CA ILE A 243 17.92 -15.13 11.64
C ILE A 243 17.96 -16.59 11.17
N ALA A 244 17.98 -16.83 9.86
CA ALA A 244 17.98 -18.17 9.30
C ALA A 244 19.24 -18.97 9.70
N VAL A 245 20.41 -18.35 9.65
CA VAL A 245 21.69 -18.96 10.08
C VAL A 245 21.62 -19.33 11.56
N THR A 246 21.18 -18.40 12.40
CA THR A 246 21.06 -18.62 13.86
C THR A 246 20.10 -19.77 14.17
N LEU A 247 18.92 -19.81 13.54
CA LEU A 247 17.95 -20.89 13.74
C LEU A 247 18.49 -22.25 13.29
N ARG A 248 19.20 -22.30 12.15
CA ARG A 248 19.84 -23.56 11.69
C ARG A 248 20.88 -24.06 12.71
N ARG A 249 21.67 -23.17 13.29
CA ARG A 249 22.64 -23.52 14.34
C ARG A 249 21.95 -24.02 15.61
N GLN A 250 20.92 -23.30 16.10
CA GLN A 250 20.16 -23.66 17.30
C GLN A 250 19.45 -25.02 17.12
N ASN A 251 18.83 -25.30 15.99
CA ASN A 251 18.11 -26.55 15.73
C ASN A 251 19.01 -27.79 15.69
N LYS A 252 20.30 -27.64 15.34
CA LYS A 252 21.27 -28.75 15.37
C LYS A 252 21.61 -29.17 16.82
N THR A 253 21.50 -28.26 17.78
CA THR A 253 21.89 -28.48 19.20
C THR A 253 20.69 -28.91 20.07
N LEU A 254 19.46 -28.82 19.57
CA LEU A 254 18.25 -29.06 20.36
C LEU A 254 17.90 -30.56 20.46
N ARG A 255 18.09 -31.17 21.64
CA ARG A 255 17.71 -32.56 21.94
C ARG A 255 16.38 -32.69 22.73
N CYS A 256 15.85 -31.63 23.36
CA CYS A 256 14.71 -31.66 24.24
C CYS A 256 13.38 -31.26 23.54
N THR A 257 12.28 -31.97 23.76
CA THR A 257 10.95 -31.77 23.14
C THR A 257 10.34 -30.41 23.44
N ALA A 258 10.38 -29.92 24.68
CA ALA A 258 9.83 -28.60 25.05
C ALA A 258 10.52 -27.43 24.35
N VAL A 259 11.84 -27.53 24.16
CA VAL A 259 12.63 -26.52 23.42
C VAL A 259 12.30 -26.55 21.93
N LYS A 260 11.98 -27.73 21.39
CA LYS A 260 11.56 -27.91 19.99
C LYS A 260 10.20 -27.22 19.70
N GLU A 261 9.26 -27.28 20.63
CA GLU A 261 7.94 -26.63 20.48
C GLU A 261 8.07 -25.08 20.49
N HIS A 262 8.90 -24.54 21.39
CA HIS A 262 9.19 -23.11 21.43
C HIS A 262 9.90 -22.63 20.15
N SER A 263 10.84 -23.42 19.62
CA SER A 263 11.49 -23.16 18.33
C SER A 263 10.49 -23.15 17.16
N GLN A 264 9.54 -24.07 17.14
CA GLN A 264 8.50 -24.11 16.10
C GLN A 264 7.60 -22.87 16.12
N ARG A 265 7.22 -22.36 17.30
CA ARG A 265 6.44 -21.11 17.43
C ARG A 265 7.21 -19.90 16.88
N LYS A 266 8.52 -19.79 17.19
CA LYS A 266 9.40 -18.74 16.63
C LYS A 266 9.48 -18.85 15.11
N THR A 267 9.71 -20.04 14.58
CA THR A 267 9.79 -20.30 13.12
C THR A 267 8.50 -19.89 12.39
N LYS A 268 7.33 -20.15 13.00
CA LYS A 268 6.05 -19.78 12.41
C LYS A 268 5.86 -18.26 12.33
N ALA A 269 6.26 -17.51 13.36
CA ALA A 269 6.20 -16.04 13.35
C ALA A 269 7.15 -15.45 12.29
N ILE A 270 8.34 -16.06 12.13
CA ILE A 270 9.31 -15.66 11.09
C ILE A 270 8.76 -15.92 9.68
N ARG A 271 8.15 -17.09 9.43
CA ARG A 271 7.51 -17.39 8.14
C ARG A 271 6.41 -16.39 7.79
N MET A 272 5.57 -16.04 8.77
CA MET A 272 4.53 -15.01 8.59
C MET A 272 5.13 -13.68 8.14
N SER A 273 6.14 -13.20 8.88
CA SER A 273 6.79 -11.92 8.56
C SER A 273 7.46 -11.97 7.19
N LEU A 274 8.12 -13.09 6.83
CA LEU A 274 8.69 -13.28 5.48
C LEU A 274 7.63 -13.23 4.39
N CYS A 275 6.49 -13.90 4.58
CA CYS A 275 5.39 -13.85 3.62
C CYS A 275 4.89 -12.42 3.41
N ILE A 276 4.73 -11.63 4.48
CA ILE A 276 4.31 -10.23 4.37
C ILE A 276 5.32 -9.44 3.53
N ILE A 277 6.63 -9.58 3.82
CA ILE A 277 7.69 -8.83 3.14
C ILE A 277 7.78 -9.22 1.66
N VAL A 278 7.80 -10.50 1.35
CA VAL A 278 7.87 -10.98 -0.05
C VAL A 278 6.67 -10.51 -0.85
N THR A 279 5.47 -10.66 -0.29
CA THR A 279 4.25 -10.25 -0.99
C THR A 279 4.18 -8.74 -1.16
N PHE A 280 4.61 -7.97 -0.16
CA PHE A 280 4.69 -6.51 -0.26
C PHE A 280 5.61 -6.08 -1.42
N ASN A 281 6.80 -6.67 -1.51
CA ASN A 281 7.74 -6.37 -2.59
C ASN A 281 7.18 -6.76 -3.97
N LEU A 282 6.53 -7.92 -4.08
CA LEU A 282 5.88 -8.34 -5.33
C LEU A 282 4.76 -7.38 -5.74
N CYS A 283 3.93 -6.95 -4.80
CA CYS A 283 2.84 -6.00 -5.04
C CYS A 283 3.35 -4.63 -5.50
N THR A 284 4.50 -4.18 -4.99
CA THR A 284 5.05 -2.85 -5.33
C THR A 284 6.02 -2.88 -6.52
N LEU A 285 6.43 -4.07 -6.99
CA LEU A 285 7.45 -4.23 -8.02
C LEU A 285 7.12 -3.49 -9.33
N VAL A 286 5.91 -3.68 -9.85
CA VAL A 286 5.48 -3.05 -11.11
C VAL A 286 5.48 -1.53 -10.96
N TYR A 287 4.95 -1.01 -9.85
CA TYR A 287 4.98 0.42 -9.56
C TYR A 287 6.40 0.97 -9.49
N THR A 288 7.31 0.25 -8.84
CA THR A 288 8.71 0.66 -8.71
C THR A 288 9.40 0.72 -10.07
N ILE A 289 9.22 -0.32 -10.90
CA ILE A 289 9.80 -0.37 -12.26
C ILE A 289 9.28 0.79 -13.11
N LEU A 290 7.97 1.01 -13.14
CA LEU A 290 7.37 2.09 -13.92
C LEU A 290 7.78 3.47 -13.41
N THR A 291 7.93 3.63 -12.08
CA THR A 291 8.44 4.88 -11.50
C THR A 291 9.87 5.16 -11.94
N ILE A 292 10.75 4.17 -11.87
CA ILE A 292 12.14 4.30 -12.36
C ILE A 292 12.15 4.64 -13.84
N ALA A 293 11.38 3.92 -14.66
CA ALA A 293 11.30 4.18 -16.11
C ALA A 293 10.77 5.59 -16.41
N SER A 294 9.82 6.09 -15.63
CA SER A 294 9.27 7.45 -15.81
C SER A 294 10.19 8.57 -15.36
N LEU A 295 11.23 8.26 -14.57
CA LEU A 295 12.27 9.21 -14.17
C LEU A 295 13.41 9.28 -15.20
N GLN A 296 13.51 8.29 -16.10
CA GLN A 296 14.47 8.29 -17.20
C GLN A 296 13.88 9.03 -18.39
N SER A 297 14.71 9.81 -19.08
CA SER A 297 14.32 10.56 -20.28
C SER A 297 13.94 9.65 -21.47
N GLU A 298 14.36 8.41 -21.46
CA GLU A 298 14.13 7.40 -22.49
C GLU A 298 13.04 6.39 -22.07
N ALA A 299 11.82 6.88 -21.81
CA ALA A 299 10.73 5.97 -21.54
C ALA A 299 10.40 5.12 -22.78
N PRO A 300 10.18 3.80 -22.65
CA PRO A 300 9.92 2.93 -23.78
C PRO A 300 8.68 3.38 -24.55
N ASN A 301 8.74 3.34 -25.88
CA ASN A 301 7.62 3.63 -26.79
C ASN A 301 6.58 2.52 -26.71
N LEU A 302 5.79 2.49 -25.66
CA LEU A 302 4.69 1.54 -25.47
C LEU A 302 3.41 2.05 -26.15
N SER A 303 2.60 1.14 -26.69
CA SER A 303 1.27 1.52 -27.13
C SER A 303 0.45 2.07 -25.95
N CYS A 304 -0.46 3.00 -26.23
CA CYS A 304 -1.29 3.61 -25.19
C CYS A 304 -2.06 2.59 -24.36
N PHE A 305 -2.58 1.56 -24.98
CA PHE A 305 -3.27 0.48 -24.26
C PHE A 305 -2.35 -0.23 -23.25
N VAL A 306 -1.15 -0.64 -23.68
CA VAL A 306 -0.18 -1.32 -22.80
C VAL A 306 0.24 -0.41 -21.65
N ASN A 307 0.51 0.87 -21.93
CA ASN A 307 0.87 1.84 -20.90
C ASN A 307 -0.25 2.00 -19.84
N ASN A 308 -1.51 2.13 -20.26
CA ASN A 308 -2.65 2.24 -19.34
C ASN A 308 -2.85 0.96 -18.50
N VAL A 309 -2.68 -0.21 -19.10
CA VAL A 309 -2.75 -1.50 -18.40
C VAL A 309 -1.63 -1.60 -17.36
N LEU A 310 -0.41 -1.27 -17.71
CA LEU A 310 0.75 -1.34 -16.78
C LEU A 310 0.57 -0.38 -15.59
N TRP A 311 0.14 0.87 -15.85
CA TRP A 311 -0.13 1.82 -14.76
C TRP A 311 -1.30 1.39 -13.87
N PHE A 312 -2.33 0.76 -14.46
CA PHE A 312 -3.41 0.19 -13.66
C PHE A 312 -2.93 -0.99 -12.82
N LEU A 313 -2.10 -1.89 -13.36
CA LEU A 313 -1.49 -3.00 -12.61
C LEU A 313 -0.58 -2.48 -11.48
N ALA A 314 0.17 -1.42 -11.72
CA ALA A 314 0.98 -0.77 -10.70
C ALA A 314 0.11 -0.20 -9.56
N LEU A 315 -0.98 0.47 -9.89
CA LEU A 315 -1.95 0.99 -8.93
C LEU A 315 -2.64 -0.14 -8.15
N LEU A 316 -3.06 -1.18 -8.87
CA LEU A 316 -3.69 -2.37 -8.29
C LEU A 316 -2.73 -3.06 -7.30
N GLY A 317 -1.46 -3.23 -7.66
CA GLY A 317 -0.44 -3.78 -6.78
C GLY A 317 -0.29 -2.97 -5.49
N MET A 318 -0.20 -1.65 -5.57
CA MET A 318 -0.15 -0.77 -4.40
C MET A 318 -1.37 -0.94 -3.49
N TYR A 319 -2.57 -1.07 -4.07
CA TYR A 319 -3.80 -1.26 -3.30
C TYR A 319 -3.90 -2.67 -2.70
N LEU A 320 -3.38 -3.69 -3.40
CA LEU A 320 -3.32 -5.06 -2.88
C LEU A 320 -2.44 -5.16 -1.63
N CYS A 321 -1.42 -4.31 -1.46
CA CYS A 321 -0.62 -4.28 -0.23
C CYS A 321 -1.50 -4.13 1.01
N SER A 322 -2.56 -3.30 0.95
CA SER A 322 -3.46 -3.09 2.09
C SER A 322 -4.38 -4.28 2.40
N VAL A 323 -4.57 -5.21 1.47
CA VAL A 323 -5.37 -6.43 1.65
C VAL A 323 -4.53 -7.61 2.12
N VAL A 324 -3.28 -7.69 1.65
CA VAL A 324 -2.40 -8.85 1.90
C VAL A 324 -2.05 -9.00 3.38
N ASN A 325 -1.81 -7.90 4.09
CA ASN A 325 -1.43 -7.90 5.51
C ASN A 325 -2.48 -8.61 6.38
N PRO A 326 -3.78 -8.24 6.35
CA PRO A 326 -4.84 -8.97 7.04
C PRO A 326 -4.92 -10.44 6.65
N PHE A 327 -4.87 -10.73 5.36
CA PHE A 327 -4.99 -12.09 4.84
C PHE A 327 -3.89 -13.01 5.40
N ILE A 328 -2.64 -12.56 5.41
CA ILE A 328 -1.52 -13.31 5.97
C ILE A 328 -1.68 -13.50 7.48
N CYS A 329 -2.07 -12.45 8.21
CA CYS A 329 -2.29 -12.56 9.66
C CYS A 329 -3.37 -13.60 9.99
N PHE A 330 -4.50 -13.60 9.30
CA PHE A 330 -5.57 -14.59 9.51
C PHE A 330 -5.16 -15.99 9.07
N THR A 331 -4.31 -16.14 8.05
CA THR A 331 -3.84 -17.45 7.60
C THR A 331 -2.86 -18.08 8.61
N PHE A 332 -1.87 -17.32 9.06
CA PHE A 332 -0.76 -17.85 9.86
C PHE A 332 -1.03 -17.91 11.35
N VAL A 333 -1.88 -17.04 11.90
CA VAL A 333 -2.06 -16.90 13.36
C VAL A 333 -3.43 -17.38 13.82
N LYS A 334 -3.46 -18.51 14.56
CA LYS A 334 -4.70 -19.08 15.08
C LYS A 334 -5.48 -18.13 16.01
N SER A 335 -4.77 -17.33 16.82
CA SER A 335 -5.40 -16.37 17.74
C SER A 335 -6.17 -15.27 17.02
N TYR A 336 -5.73 -14.82 15.84
CA TYR A 336 -6.50 -13.87 15.02
C TYR A 336 -7.81 -14.51 14.53
N ARG A 337 -7.76 -15.75 13.98
CA ARG A 337 -8.97 -16.46 13.53
C ARG A 337 -9.94 -16.74 14.68
N ARG A 338 -9.41 -17.11 15.85
CA ARG A 338 -10.24 -17.31 17.05
C ARG A 338 -10.89 -16.00 17.48
N GLY A 339 -10.14 -14.87 17.49
CA GLY A 339 -10.67 -13.56 17.81
C GLY A 339 -11.80 -13.12 16.87
N VAL A 340 -11.61 -13.31 15.57
CA VAL A 340 -12.65 -13.03 14.57
C VAL A 340 -13.90 -13.88 14.83
N ARG A 341 -13.73 -15.19 15.03
CA ARG A 341 -14.87 -16.09 15.32
C ARG A 341 -15.66 -15.62 16.55
N GLU A 342 -14.99 -15.22 17.62
CA GLU A 342 -15.64 -14.75 18.85
C GLU A 342 -16.38 -13.43 18.65
N ILE A 343 -15.85 -12.50 17.85
CA ILE A 343 -16.56 -11.27 17.47
C ILE A 343 -17.90 -11.61 16.81
N PHE A 344 -17.89 -12.54 15.85
CA PHE A 344 -19.11 -12.91 15.10
C PHE A 344 -20.07 -13.81 15.87
N THR A 345 -19.60 -14.60 16.86
CA THR A 345 -20.45 -15.51 17.64
C THR A 345 -20.97 -14.90 18.94
N GLY A 346 -20.59 -13.65 19.25
CA GLY A 346 -21.02 -12.96 20.47
C GLY A 346 -20.57 -13.63 21.78
N ARG A 347 -19.65 -14.59 21.73
CA ARG A 347 -19.12 -15.25 22.93
C ARG A 347 -18.27 -14.30 23.74
N ASN A 348 -18.62 -14.10 25.00
CA ASN A 348 -18.00 -13.19 25.94
C ASN A 348 -16.47 -13.36 26.00
N TYR A 349 -15.76 -12.25 25.94
CA TYR A 349 -14.29 -12.12 26.07
C TYR A 349 -13.75 -12.52 27.46
N GLY A 350 -14.59 -12.99 28.39
CA GLY A 350 -14.29 -13.27 29.80
C GLY A 350 -13.98 -14.71 30.18
N GLY A 351 -14.16 -15.70 29.29
CA GLY A 351 -14.07 -17.13 29.64
C GLY A 351 -12.70 -17.72 29.98
N GLY A 352 -11.62 -16.92 29.99
CA GLY A 352 -10.27 -17.41 30.34
C GLY A 352 -9.88 -17.32 31.81
N ARG A 353 -10.74 -16.76 32.67
CA ARG A 353 -10.50 -16.66 34.11
C ARG A 353 -11.18 -17.74 34.92
N GLU A 354 -12.33 -18.20 34.49
CA GLU A 354 -13.10 -19.24 35.19
C GLU A 354 -12.48 -20.64 35.08
N ASP A 355 -11.83 -20.99 33.96
CA ASP A 355 -11.17 -22.30 33.81
C ASP A 355 -9.88 -22.44 34.65
N LEU A 356 -9.28 -21.33 35.11
CA LEU A 356 -8.09 -21.34 35.99
C LEU A 356 -8.46 -21.34 37.46
N GLU A 357 -9.64 -20.90 37.87
CA GLU A 357 -10.10 -20.94 39.25
C GLU A 357 -10.73 -22.32 39.57
N ASN A 358 -11.46 -22.92 38.64
CA ASN A 358 -12.04 -24.25 38.84
C ASN A 358 -11.01 -25.39 38.90
N ASN A 359 -9.79 -25.17 38.33
CA ASN A 359 -8.72 -26.17 38.41
C ASN A 359 -7.83 -25.98 39.67
N LYS A 360 -8.07 -24.95 40.51
CA LYS A 360 -7.40 -24.77 41.80
C LYS A 360 -8.19 -25.27 43.01
N HIS A 361 -9.46 -25.62 42.86
CA HIS A 361 -10.33 -26.16 43.91
C HIS A 361 -10.60 -27.66 43.77
N GLY A 362 -9.92 -28.34 42.82
CA GLY A 362 -10.07 -29.78 42.55
C GLY A 362 -8.82 -30.61 42.78
N SER A 363 -7.87 -30.13 43.61
CA SER A 363 -6.71 -30.95 44.03
C SER A 363 -6.44 -30.81 45.52
#